data_fa18e7ac046ce0bc121ffd5f3cd12aa5
#
_entry.id   fa18e7ac046ce0bc121ffd5f3cd12aa5
#
_cell.length_a   1.000
_cell.length_b   1.000
_cell.length_c   1.000
_cell.angle_alpha   90.00
_cell.angle_beta   90.00
_cell.angle_gamma   90.00
#
_symmetry.space_group_name_H-M   'P 1'
#
loop_
_entity.id
_entity.type
_entity.pdbx_description
1 polymer ?
#
loop_
_entity_poly.entity_id
_entity_poly.type
_entity_poly.pdbx_seq_one_letter_code
_entity_poly.pdbx_strand_id
1 'polypeptide(L)'
;PDPSTGVKRIIPDYKKYDFSLYSVYDTNFSENWFLEAGIRYDFSHIDAYKYYRTSLWEARNYDELFPEFVVEDLGLNTLTNPKFDFHNISSNLGARYSISESENIFINYSMSSRKPNPSELFSEGLHHSSARIEIGDLSFNSEVGHNFSITYDSSNEKSSLTVNAFANIVDDFIYMIPVDLMPTIAGVFPYWEYKQEDAKLFGFDLKYDRQYFTNFFVGHQFSIIKGYERANDKPLINMPPVNLKNQISYSFPELNNLNVSLESEYVFRQNEYPNNNFEVFIPTEQTYQLLDTSTPPSAYHLLN
;
A
#
# COMPACT_ATOMS: atom_id res chain seq x y z
N PRO A 1 -4.54 13.89 -26.27
CA PRO A 1 -3.73 13.73 -27.49
C PRO A 1 -4.54 12.98 -28.53
N ASP A 2 -4.46 13.43 -29.75
CA ASP A 2 -5.13 12.82 -30.89
C ASP A 2 -4.52 11.43 -31.16
N PRO A 3 -5.32 10.35 -31.22
CA PRO A 3 -4.82 9.00 -31.50
C PRO A 3 -4.14 8.89 -32.88
N SER A 4 -4.48 9.76 -33.82
CA SER A 4 -3.82 9.82 -35.12
C SER A 4 -2.35 10.23 -35.06
N THR A 5 -1.90 10.85 -33.98
CA THR A 5 -0.51 11.28 -33.76
C THR A 5 0.36 10.20 -33.10
N GLY A 6 -0.20 9.06 -32.73
CA GLY A 6 0.52 7.94 -32.09
C GLY A 6 1.06 8.19 -30.70
N VAL A 7 0.78 9.33 -30.08
CA VAL A 7 1.24 9.68 -28.73
C VAL A 7 0.09 9.51 -27.74
N LYS A 8 -0.01 8.31 -27.13
CA LYS A 8 -0.93 8.06 -26.03
C LYS A 8 -0.19 8.19 -24.70
N ARG A 9 -0.64 9.09 -23.83
CA ARG A 9 -0.17 9.14 -22.43
C ARG A 9 -0.84 8.05 -21.64
N ILE A 10 -0.11 7.45 -20.70
CA ILE A 10 -0.65 6.43 -19.81
C ILE A 10 -1.76 6.99 -18.91
N ILE A 11 -1.63 8.27 -18.50
CA ILE A 11 -2.61 9.03 -17.72
C ILE A 11 -2.87 10.34 -18.47
N PRO A 12 -4.14 10.78 -18.62
CA PRO A 12 -4.44 12.08 -19.22
C PRO A 12 -3.91 13.23 -18.36
N ASP A 13 -3.74 14.39 -18.95
CA ASP A 13 -3.59 15.63 -18.19
C ASP A 13 -4.87 15.89 -17.40
N TYR A 14 -4.76 16.39 -16.16
CA TYR A 14 -5.90 16.66 -15.30
C TYR A 14 -5.64 17.88 -14.40
N LYS A 15 -6.73 18.46 -13.90
CA LYS A 15 -6.71 19.39 -12.78
C LYS A 15 -7.29 18.71 -11.56
N LYS A 16 -6.71 18.98 -10.40
CA LYS A 16 -7.16 18.44 -9.13
C LYS A 16 -7.21 19.56 -8.10
N TYR A 17 -8.33 19.63 -7.39
CA TYR A 17 -8.54 20.56 -6.28
C TYR A 17 -8.89 19.77 -5.04
N ASP A 18 -8.14 19.98 -3.98
CA ASP A 18 -8.40 19.37 -2.68
C ASP A 18 -8.73 20.45 -1.66
N PHE A 19 -9.78 20.22 -0.88
CA PHE A 19 -10.14 21.01 0.28
C PHE A 19 -10.27 20.08 1.49
N SER A 20 -9.70 20.48 2.63
CA SER A 20 -9.72 19.67 3.84
C SER A 20 -10.05 20.53 5.06
N LEU A 21 -10.89 19.98 5.93
CA LEU A 21 -11.20 20.55 7.25
C LEU A 21 -11.00 19.47 8.30
N TYR A 22 -10.33 19.81 9.40
CA TYR A 22 -10.13 18.86 10.48
C TYR A 22 -10.22 19.53 11.86
N SER A 23 -10.53 18.71 12.86
CA SER A 23 -10.52 19.09 14.26
C SER A 23 -9.89 17.95 15.08
N VAL A 24 -9.06 18.32 16.04
CA VAL A 24 -8.47 17.37 17.01
C VAL A 24 -8.77 17.92 18.41
N TYR A 25 -9.13 17.01 19.30
CA TYR A 25 -9.33 17.27 20.69
C TYR A 25 -8.53 16.27 21.51
N ASP A 26 -7.77 16.74 22.48
CA ASP A 26 -7.01 15.92 23.41
C ASP A 26 -7.22 16.39 24.86
N THR A 27 -7.13 15.46 25.80
CA THR A 27 -7.31 15.79 27.22
C THR A 27 -6.67 14.74 28.12
N ASN A 28 -6.17 15.20 29.28
CA ASN A 28 -5.88 14.32 30.40
C ASN A 28 -7.19 14.04 31.18
N PHE A 29 -7.78 12.87 30.94
CA PHE A 29 -9.00 12.44 31.60
C PHE A 29 -8.78 12.14 33.09
N SER A 30 -7.58 11.68 33.43
CA SER A 30 -7.10 11.49 34.81
C SER A 30 -5.56 11.56 34.83
N GLU A 31 -4.95 11.36 36.00
CA GLU A 31 -3.48 11.31 36.14
C GLU A 31 -2.84 10.24 35.22
N ASN A 32 -3.54 9.13 35.00
CA ASN A 32 -3.01 7.99 34.25
C ASN A 32 -3.59 7.89 32.83
N TRP A 33 -4.69 8.60 32.52
CA TRP A 33 -5.35 8.50 31.23
C TRP A 33 -5.25 9.78 30.42
N PHE A 34 -4.69 9.67 29.22
CA PHE A 34 -4.75 10.67 28.15
C PHE A 34 -5.62 10.15 27.02
N LEU A 35 -6.53 10.99 26.54
CA LEU A 35 -7.44 10.66 25.44
C LEU A 35 -7.26 11.66 24.30
N GLU A 36 -7.35 11.17 23.07
CA GLU A 36 -7.34 11.96 21.84
C GLU A 36 -8.48 11.53 20.93
N ALA A 37 -9.12 12.48 20.29
CA ALA A 37 -10.11 12.23 19.23
C ALA A 37 -9.90 13.23 18.09
N GLY A 38 -10.01 12.77 16.86
CA GLY A 38 -9.90 13.59 15.68
C GLY A 38 -10.94 13.25 14.63
N ILE A 39 -11.36 14.25 13.87
CA ILE A 39 -12.20 14.08 12.69
C ILE A 39 -11.68 14.97 11.58
N ARG A 40 -11.72 14.45 10.35
CA ARG A 40 -11.31 15.14 9.14
C ARG A 40 -12.30 14.87 8.02
N TYR A 41 -12.64 15.91 7.30
CA TYR A 41 -13.38 15.85 6.04
C TYR A 41 -12.48 16.34 4.91
N ASP A 42 -12.47 15.58 3.81
CA ASP A 42 -11.74 15.89 2.59
C ASP A 42 -12.71 15.90 1.40
N PHE A 43 -12.75 17.00 0.68
CA PHE A 43 -13.35 17.11 -0.63
C PHE A 43 -12.27 17.14 -1.70
N SER A 44 -12.46 16.39 -2.78
CA SER A 44 -11.56 16.41 -3.92
C SER A 44 -12.33 16.40 -5.23
N HIS A 45 -11.99 17.35 -6.09
CA HIS A 45 -12.46 17.41 -7.46
C HIS A 45 -11.33 17.06 -8.42
N ILE A 46 -11.54 16.11 -9.35
CA ILE A 46 -10.62 15.72 -10.40
C ILE A 46 -11.30 15.98 -11.75
N ASP A 47 -10.70 16.81 -12.60
CA ASP A 47 -11.19 17.17 -13.95
C ASP A 47 -10.11 16.75 -14.96
N ALA A 48 -10.30 15.59 -15.62
CA ALA A 48 -9.40 15.12 -16.66
C ALA A 48 -9.67 15.89 -17.96
N TYR A 49 -8.59 16.31 -18.64
CA TYR A 49 -8.73 16.86 -19.98
C TYR A 49 -9.18 15.78 -20.96
N LYS A 50 -9.81 16.18 -22.04
CA LYS A 50 -10.28 15.28 -23.10
C LYS A 50 -9.15 14.35 -23.53
N TYR A 51 -9.43 13.06 -23.55
CA TYR A 51 -8.50 12.04 -24.03
C TYR A 51 -9.27 10.87 -24.63
N TYR A 52 -8.58 10.08 -25.45
CA TYR A 52 -9.16 8.93 -26.08
C TYR A 52 -8.94 7.68 -25.25
N ARG A 53 -10.00 6.89 -25.05
CA ARG A 53 -9.94 5.53 -24.54
C ARG A 53 -10.17 4.53 -25.67
N THR A 54 -9.62 3.34 -25.50
CA THR A 54 -9.77 2.22 -26.45
C THR A 54 -11.04 1.45 -26.20
N SER A 55 -11.21 0.31 -26.88
CA SER A 55 -12.32 -0.63 -26.74
C SER A 55 -12.61 -1.12 -25.29
N LEU A 56 -11.74 -0.84 -24.32
CA LEU A 56 -12.04 -1.09 -22.91
C LEU A 56 -13.22 -0.26 -22.38
N TRP A 57 -13.65 0.76 -23.09
CA TRP A 57 -14.80 1.56 -22.69
C TRP A 57 -16.06 0.72 -22.61
N GLU A 58 -16.43 0.07 -23.71
CA GLU A 58 -17.59 -0.83 -23.78
C GLU A 58 -17.39 -2.10 -22.96
N ALA A 59 -16.18 -2.70 -23.03
CA ALA A 59 -15.88 -3.94 -22.31
C ALA A 59 -16.00 -3.80 -20.78
N ARG A 60 -15.96 -2.58 -20.26
CA ARG A 60 -16.16 -2.25 -18.83
C ARG A 60 -17.52 -1.61 -18.54
N ASN A 61 -18.44 -1.62 -19.52
CA ASN A 61 -19.75 -0.99 -19.42
C ASN A 61 -19.72 0.51 -19.05
N TYR A 62 -18.66 1.22 -19.44
CA TYR A 62 -18.56 2.65 -19.12
C TYR A 62 -19.51 3.51 -19.96
N ASP A 63 -20.01 3.00 -21.06
CA ASP A 63 -21.10 3.59 -21.85
C ASP A 63 -22.41 3.65 -21.06
N GLU A 64 -22.67 2.69 -20.17
CA GLU A 64 -23.82 2.68 -19.26
C GLU A 64 -23.52 3.41 -17.93
N LEU A 65 -22.31 3.23 -17.37
CA LEU A 65 -21.94 3.78 -16.07
C LEU A 65 -21.62 5.27 -16.11
N PHE A 66 -21.02 5.75 -17.22
CA PHE A 66 -20.51 7.12 -17.37
C PHE A 66 -20.86 7.73 -18.74
N PRO A 67 -22.12 7.70 -19.19
CA PRO A 67 -22.51 8.27 -20.47
C PRO A 67 -22.19 9.77 -20.57
N GLU A 68 -22.20 10.49 -19.45
CA GLU A 68 -21.88 11.91 -19.36
C GLU A 68 -20.40 12.24 -19.64
N PHE A 69 -19.50 11.25 -19.54
CA PHE A 69 -18.08 11.46 -19.84
C PHE A 69 -17.78 11.36 -21.34
N VAL A 70 -18.69 10.80 -22.13
CA VAL A 70 -18.51 10.63 -23.56
C VAL A 70 -18.68 11.99 -24.27
N VAL A 71 -17.65 12.40 -25.00
CA VAL A 71 -17.67 13.60 -25.84
C VAL A 71 -17.97 13.23 -27.28
N GLU A 72 -17.35 12.14 -27.77
CA GLU A 72 -17.52 11.64 -29.14
C GLU A 72 -17.15 10.14 -29.18
N ASP A 73 -17.99 9.35 -29.81
CA ASP A 73 -17.73 7.95 -30.11
C ASP A 73 -17.19 7.82 -31.53
N LEU A 74 -15.98 7.25 -31.65
CA LEU A 74 -15.28 7.01 -32.94
C LEU A 74 -15.20 5.52 -33.28
N GLY A 75 -15.99 4.68 -32.61
CA GLY A 75 -16.01 3.21 -32.78
C GLY A 75 -14.91 2.52 -31.98
N LEU A 76 -13.67 2.45 -32.51
CA LEU A 76 -12.55 1.82 -31.82
C LEU A 76 -11.99 2.65 -30.64
N ASN A 77 -12.29 3.92 -30.59
CA ASN A 77 -11.86 4.85 -29.55
C ASN A 77 -13.00 5.78 -29.19
N THR A 78 -13.14 6.04 -27.90
CA THR A 78 -14.12 6.99 -27.35
C THR A 78 -13.39 8.20 -26.81
N LEU A 79 -13.70 9.39 -27.30
CA LEU A 79 -13.21 10.65 -26.74
C LEU A 79 -13.98 10.93 -25.45
N THR A 80 -13.27 11.03 -24.34
CA THR A 80 -13.86 11.18 -23.00
C THR A 80 -13.34 12.39 -22.26
N ASN A 81 -14.12 12.89 -21.28
CA ASN A 81 -13.74 13.96 -20.38
C ASN A 81 -14.25 13.64 -18.94
N PRO A 82 -13.66 12.67 -18.25
CA PRO A 82 -14.08 12.26 -16.92
C PRO A 82 -13.88 13.35 -15.87
N LYS A 83 -14.89 13.47 -14.97
CA LYS A 83 -14.84 14.36 -13.82
C LYS A 83 -15.34 13.60 -12.60
N PHE A 84 -14.62 13.72 -11.50
CA PHE A 84 -14.95 13.02 -10.26
C PHE A 84 -14.94 13.97 -9.09
N ASP A 85 -15.95 13.80 -8.22
CA ASP A 85 -16.03 14.42 -6.91
C ASP A 85 -15.96 13.33 -5.84
N PHE A 86 -15.01 13.46 -4.92
CA PHE A 86 -14.86 12.55 -3.80
C PHE A 86 -15.05 13.28 -2.48
N HIS A 87 -15.83 12.66 -1.59
CA HIS A 87 -16.08 13.14 -0.24
C HIS A 87 -15.62 12.07 0.74
N ASN A 88 -14.58 12.37 1.50
CA ASN A 88 -13.96 11.43 2.40
C ASN A 88 -14.02 11.92 3.84
N ILE A 89 -14.35 11.02 4.76
CA ILE A 89 -14.31 11.28 6.20
C ILE A 89 -13.30 10.35 6.83
N SER A 90 -12.43 10.91 7.66
CA SER A 90 -11.49 10.14 8.46
C SER A 90 -11.64 10.54 9.92
N SER A 91 -11.44 9.62 10.84
CA SER A 91 -11.51 9.85 12.28
C SER A 91 -10.52 9.00 13.04
N ASN A 92 -10.13 9.45 14.23
CA ASN A 92 -9.31 8.67 15.14
C ASN A 92 -9.79 8.82 16.58
N LEU A 93 -9.59 7.76 17.34
CA LEU A 93 -9.74 7.71 18.79
C LEU A 93 -8.50 7.04 19.37
N GLY A 94 -7.81 7.75 20.25
CA GLY A 94 -6.62 7.27 20.92
C GLY A 94 -6.76 7.35 22.43
N ALA A 95 -6.26 6.34 23.13
CA ALA A 95 -6.13 6.35 24.56
C ALA A 95 -4.73 5.89 24.97
N ARG A 96 -4.09 6.63 25.86
CA ARG A 96 -2.88 6.21 26.55
C ARG A 96 -3.19 6.00 28.02
N TYR A 97 -2.82 4.85 28.52
CA TYR A 97 -2.82 4.53 29.94
C TYR A 97 -1.39 4.42 30.45
N SER A 98 -0.99 5.30 31.36
CA SER A 98 0.31 5.26 32.04
C SER A 98 0.24 4.32 33.23
N ILE A 99 0.91 3.18 33.14
CA ILE A 99 1.02 2.19 34.24
C ILE A 99 1.98 2.75 35.31
N SER A 100 3.07 3.35 34.82
CA SER A 100 4.10 4.03 35.63
C SER A 100 4.72 5.17 34.80
N GLU A 101 5.71 5.85 35.36
CA GLU A 101 6.47 6.89 34.64
C GLU A 101 7.22 6.35 33.40
N SER A 102 7.51 5.04 33.39
CA SER A 102 8.29 4.38 32.36
C SER A 102 7.49 3.40 31.50
N GLU A 103 6.21 3.18 31.79
CA GLU A 103 5.40 2.16 31.12
C GLU A 103 4.05 2.70 30.68
N ASN A 104 3.72 2.52 29.42
CA ASN A 104 2.49 3.00 28.83
C ASN A 104 1.81 1.90 27.97
N ILE A 105 0.49 1.92 27.93
CA ILE A 105 -0.32 1.19 26.96
C ILE A 105 -1.04 2.22 26.09
N PHE A 106 -0.93 2.06 24.77
CA PHE A 106 -1.68 2.85 23.79
C PHE A 106 -2.72 1.95 23.14
N ILE A 107 -3.94 2.43 23.05
CA ILE A 107 -5.04 1.78 22.33
C ILE A 107 -5.54 2.78 21.33
N ASN A 108 -5.51 2.42 20.05
CA ASN A 108 -5.91 3.31 18.99
C ASN A 108 -6.92 2.62 18.05
N TYR A 109 -7.88 3.41 17.64
CA TYR A 109 -8.76 3.13 16.52
C TYR A 109 -8.68 4.30 15.55
N SER A 110 -8.53 4.02 14.26
CA SER A 110 -8.68 5.02 13.22
C SER A 110 -9.52 4.49 12.06
N MET A 111 -10.39 5.34 11.56
CA MET A 111 -11.06 5.18 10.29
C MET A 111 -10.44 6.16 9.31
N SER A 112 -9.81 5.67 8.27
CA SER A 112 -9.19 6.47 7.21
C SER A 112 -9.92 6.27 5.90
N SER A 113 -10.24 7.35 5.20
CA SER A 113 -10.83 7.26 3.86
C SER A 113 -9.89 7.90 2.84
N ARG A 114 -9.65 7.18 1.73
CA ARG A 114 -8.74 7.58 0.66
C ARG A 114 -9.44 7.47 -0.70
N LYS A 115 -9.52 8.57 -1.44
CA LYS A 115 -9.96 8.54 -2.83
C LYS A 115 -8.95 7.81 -3.73
N PRO A 116 -9.38 7.25 -4.86
CA PRO A 116 -8.47 6.71 -5.87
C PRO A 116 -7.49 7.77 -6.38
N ASN A 117 -6.28 7.34 -6.70
CA ASN A 117 -5.29 8.18 -7.38
C ASN A 117 -5.61 8.28 -8.88
N PRO A 118 -5.17 9.35 -9.58
CA PRO A 118 -5.35 9.45 -11.02
C PRO A 118 -4.78 8.27 -11.82
N SER A 119 -3.72 7.61 -11.34
CA SER A 119 -3.20 6.39 -11.96
C SER A 119 -4.15 5.21 -11.80
N GLU A 120 -4.79 5.06 -10.64
CA GLU A 120 -5.75 4.00 -10.37
C GLU A 120 -7.02 4.15 -11.23
N LEU A 121 -7.43 5.39 -11.52
CA LEU A 121 -8.60 5.69 -12.35
C LEU A 121 -8.28 5.64 -13.85
N PHE A 122 -7.19 6.27 -14.27
CA PHE A 122 -7.00 6.66 -15.67
C PHE A 122 -5.94 5.87 -16.41
N SER A 123 -5.08 5.08 -15.75
CA SER A 123 -4.01 4.37 -16.43
C SER A 123 -4.55 3.51 -17.56
N GLU A 124 -3.98 3.67 -18.77
CA GLU A 124 -4.29 2.86 -19.94
C GLU A 124 -3.11 2.87 -20.91
N GLY A 125 -2.13 2.00 -20.70
CA GLY A 125 -1.00 1.90 -21.60
C GLY A 125 0.31 1.46 -20.97
N LEU A 126 1.39 1.55 -21.76
CA LEU A 126 2.72 1.15 -21.36
C LEU A 126 3.35 2.16 -20.40
N HIS A 127 3.67 1.71 -19.21
CA HIS A 127 4.49 2.43 -18.24
C HIS A 127 5.97 2.13 -18.51
N HIS A 128 6.63 3.01 -19.25
CA HIS A 128 7.97 2.76 -19.77
C HIS A 128 9.03 2.45 -18.69
N SER A 129 8.99 3.12 -17.55
CA SER A 129 9.98 2.91 -16.49
C SER A 129 9.83 1.57 -15.77
N SER A 130 8.62 1.02 -15.69
CA SER A 130 8.33 -0.28 -15.08
C SER A 130 8.22 -1.42 -16.12
N ALA A 131 8.30 -1.07 -17.42
CA ALA A 131 8.19 -1.99 -18.55
C ALA A 131 6.96 -2.91 -18.46
N ARG A 132 5.80 -2.34 -18.09
CA ARG A 132 4.53 -3.06 -17.98
C ARG A 132 3.38 -2.19 -18.49
N ILE A 133 2.32 -2.82 -18.94
CA ILE A 133 1.06 -2.16 -19.28
C ILE A 133 0.23 -2.09 -18.01
N GLU A 134 -0.30 -0.90 -17.73
CA GLU A 134 -1.13 -0.63 -16.55
C GLU A 134 -2.50 -0.15 -16.98
N ILE A 135 -3.54 -0.73 -16.39
CA ILE A 135 -4.94 -0.38 -16.65
C ILE A 135 -5.62 -0.03 -15.33
N GLY A 136 -6.14 1.19 -15.29
CA GLY A 136 -6.96 1.72 -14.20
C GLY A 136 -8.44 1.46 -14.44
N ASP A 137 -9.26 1.77 -13.43
CA ASP A 137 -10.70 1.63 -13.51
C ASP A 137 -11.41 2.88 -13.01
N LEU A 138 -12.29 3.46 -13.86
CA LEU A 138 -13.06 4.67 -13.55
C LEU A 138 -14.15 4.43 -12.50
N SER A 139 -14.54 3.18 -12.26
CA SER A 139 -15.60 2.82 -11.34
C SER A 139 -15.16 2.71 -9.87
N PHE A 140 -13.88 2.92 -9.58
CA PHE A 140 -13.36 2.81 -8.21
C PHE A 140 -13.96 3.84 -7.26
N ASN A 141 -14.36 3.34 -6.09
CA ASN A 141 -14.78 4.12 -4.95
C ASN A 141 -13.60 4.55 -4.08
N SER A 142 -13.87 5.38 -3.09
CA SER A 142 -12.91 5.66 -2.03
C SER A 142 -12.72 4.44 -1.14
N GLU A 143 -11.46 4.09 -0.85
CA GLU A 143 -11.14 3.09 0.18
C GLU A 143 -11.52 3.61 1.57
N VAL A 144 -11.98 2.73 2.44
CA VAL A 144 -12.20 3.00 3.85
C VAL A 144 -11.49 1.94 4.70
N GLY A 145 -10.46 2.36 5.41
CA GLY A 145 -9.68 1.50 6.30
C GLY A 145 -10.05 1.72 7.77
N HIS A 146 -10.31 0.63 8.50
CA HIS A 146 -10.52 0.59 9.94
C HIS A 146 -9.30 -0.05 10.60
N ASN A 147 -8.45 0.74 11.21
CA ASN A 147 -7.26 0.26 11.90
C ASN A 147 -7.49 0.23 13.41
N PHE A 148 -7.19 -0.91 14.01
CA PHE A 148 -7.15 -1.13 15.47
C PHE A 148 -5.73 -1.47 15.85
N SER A 149 -5.18 -0.80 16.85
CA SER A 149 -3.86 -1.14 17.38
C SER A 149 -3.79 -1.04 18.89
N ILE A 150 -2.96 -1.91 19.47
CA ILE A 150 -2.55 -1.87 20.86
C ILE A 150 -1.03 -1.90 20.92
N THR A 151 -0.45 -0.93 21.63
CA THR A 151 0.99 -0.83 21.83
C THR A 151 1.31 -0.81 23.31
N TYR A 152 2.21 -1.68 23.76
CA TYR A 152 2.87 -1.57 25.04
C TYR A 152 4.25 -0.96 24.83
N ASP A 153 4.55 0.07 25.57
CA ASP A 153 5.84 0.75 25.58
C ASP A 153 6.39 0.82 27.00
N SER A 154 7.62 0.34 27.17
CA SER A 154 8.38 0.45 28.42
C SER A 154 9.78 0.96 28.14
N SER A 155 10.17 2.02 28.82
CA SER A 155 11.48 2.64 28.61
C SER A 155 12.09 3.11 29.95
N ASN A 156 13.30 2.64 30.22
CA ASN A 156 14.10 3.11 31.34
C ASN A 156 15.52 3.47 30.87
N GLU A 157 16.38 3.92 31.77
CA GLU A 157 17.72 4.40 31.42
C GLU A 157 18.57 3.40 30.59
N LYS A 158 18.30 2.09 30.71
CA LYS A 158 19.13 1.04 30.11
C LYS A 158 18.42 0.17 29.09
N SER A 159 17.11 0.22 29.03
CA SER A 159 16.34 -0.62 28.11
C SER A 159 15.06 0.05 27.65
N SER A 160 14.66 -0.27 26.43
CA SER A 160 13.34 0.02 25.90
C SER A 160 12.73 -1.23 25.28
N LEU A 161 11.42 -1.38 25.45
CA LEU A 161 10.62 -2.42 24.83
C LEU A 161 9.36 -1.80 24.26
N THR A 162 9.15 -1.96 22.97
CA THR A 162 7.90 -1.61 22.30
C THR A 162 7.33 -2.87 21.66
N VAL A 163 6.07 -3.18 21.98
CA VAL A 163 5.32 -4.29 21.41
C VAL A 163 4.04 -3.72 20.82
N ASN A 164 3.81 -3.95 19.55
CA ASN A 164 2.61 -3.49 18.85
C ASN A 164 1.91 -4.64 18.15
N ALA A 165 0.59 -4.72 18.30
CA ALA A 165 -0.27 -5.60 17.52
C ALA A 165 -1.36 -4.76 16.87
N PHE A 166 -1.66 -5.05 15.60
CA PHE A 166 -2.66 -4.29 14.85
C PHE A 166 -3.48 -5.17 13.92
N ALA A 167 -4.70 -4.71 13.64
CA ALA A 167 -5.57 -5.23 12.61
C ALA A 167 -6.11 -4.08 11.77
N ASN A 168 -6.04 -4.22 10.44
CA ASN A 168 -6.58 -3.26 9.51
C ASN A 168 -7.61 -3.96 8.60
N ILE A 169 -8.85 -3.50 8.65
CA ILE A 169 -9.96 -3.98 7.83
C ILE A 169 -10.22 -2.88 6.80
N VAL A 170 -10.09 -3.19 5.52
CA VAL A 170 -10.21 -2.20 4.46
C VAL A 170 -11.36 -2.60 3.54
N ASP A 171 -12.33 -1.71 3.41
CA ASP A 171 -13.36 -1.78 2.40
C ASP A 171 -12.84 -1.08 1.13
N ASP A 172 -13.13 -1.69 -0.03
CA ASP A 172 -12.74 -1.14 -1.33
C ASP A 172 -11.21 -0.93 -1.50
N PHE A 173 -10.38 -1.85 -1.00
CA PHE A 173 -8.92 -1.77 -1.10
C PHE A 173 -8.44 -1.82 -2.55
N ILE A 174 -7.69 -0.81 -2.99
CA ILE A 174 -7.18 -0.71 -4.36
C ILE A 174 -5.74 -1.22 -4.42
N TYR A 175 -5.52 -2.22 -5.26
CA TYR A 175 -4.20 -2.81 -5.50
C TYR A 175 -4.06 -3.26 -6.95
N MET A 176 -2.85 -3.61 -7.37
CA MET A 176 -2.54 -3.97 -8.75
C MET A 176 -2.10 -5.43 -8.83
N ILE A 177 -2.62 -6.16 -9.81
CA ILE A 177 -2.28 -7.56 -10.05
C ILE A 177 -1.77 -7.78 -11.47
N PRO A 178 -0.86 -8.76 -11.69
CA PRO A 178 -0.55 -9.26 -13.03
C PRO A 178 -1.71 -10.10 -13.54
N VAL A 179 -2.07 -9.92 -14.81
CA VAL A 179 -3.21 -10.59 -15.43
C VAL A 179 -2.78 -11.42 -16.63
N ASP A 180 -1.90 -10.88 -17.49
CA ASP A 180 -1.51 -11.51 -18.75
C ASP A 180 -0.21 -10.91 -19.30
N LEU A 181 0.18 -11.33 -20.50
CA LEU A 181 1.16 -10.68 -21.35
C LEU A 181 0.47 -10.02 -22.55
N MET A 182 0.79 -8.77 -22.83
CA MET A 182 0.23 -8.04 -23.97
C MET A 182 1.29 -7.80 -25.04
N PRO A 183 1.11 -8.33 -26.26
CA PRO A 183 1.96 -7.98 -27.39
C PRO A 183 1.66 -6.56 -27.87
N THR A 184 2.71 -5.79 -28.11
CA THR A 184 2.66 -4.44 -28.67
C THR A 184 3.65 -4.34 -29.82
N ILE A 185 3.62 -3.23 -30.55
CA ILE A 185 4.64 -2.94 -31.59
C ILE A 185 6.06 -2.80 -31.03
N ALA A 186 6.19 -2.51 -29.72
CA ALA A 186 7.47 -2.35 -29.03
C ALA A 186 7.97 -3.63 -28.34
N GLY A 187 7.18 -4.72 -28.37
CA GLY A 187 7.48 -5.99 -27.73
C GLY A 187 6.32 -6.54 -26.93
N VAL A 188 6.58 -7.60 -26.16
CA VAL A 188 5.60 -8.22 -25.25
C VAL A 188 5.87 -7.71 -23.84
N PHE A 189 4.84 -7.17 -23.19
CA PHE A 189 4.94 -6.60 -21.85
C PHE A 189 3.97 -7.28 -20.88
N PRO A 190 4.34 -7.40 -19.59
CA PRO A 190 3.39 -7.80 -18.55
C PRO A 190 2.20 -6.84 -18.52
N TYR A 191 1.01 -7.38 -18.44
CA TYR A 191 -0.25 -6.66 -18.36
C TYR A 191 -0.76 -6.69 -16.92
N TRP A 192 -0.96 -5.54 -16.32
CA TRP A 192 -1.37 -5.36 -14.95
C TRP A 192 -2.65 -4.54 -14.88
N GLU A 193 -3.56 -4.95 -14.03
CA GLU A 193 -4.79 -4.21 -13.75
C GLU A 193 -4.87 -3.78 -12.30
N TYR A 194 -5.38 -2.56 -12.08
CA TYR A 194 -5.85 -2.17 -10.77
C TYR A 194 -7.15 -2.90 -10.46
N LYS A 195 -7.27 -3.38 -9.24
CA LYS A 195 -8.46 -4.00 -8.68
C LYS A 195 -8.87 -3.32 -7.40
N GLN A 196 -10.15 -3.44 -7.09
CA GLN A 196 -10.73 -2.97 -5.84
C GLN A 196 -11.48 -4.13 -5.18
N GLU A 197 -11.04 -4.54 -3.99
CA GLU A 197 -11.58 -5.67 -3.24
C GLU A 197 -11.47 -5.38 -1.74
N ASP A 198 -12.36 -5.93 -0.96
CA ASP A 198 -12.27 -5.85 0.50
C ASP A 198 -11.07 -6.63 1.03
N ALA A 199 -10.30 -6.02 1.92
CA ALA A 199 -9.08 -6.61 2.47
C ALA A 199 -9.05 -6.62 4.00
N LYS A 200 -8.24 -7.52 4.56
CA LYS A 200 -7.88 -7.56 5.97
C LYS A 200 -6.38 -7.80 6.13
N LEU A 201 -5.77 -7.03 7.03
CA LEU A 201 -4.35 -7.15 7.34
C LEU A 201 -4.17 -7.25 8.85
N PHE A 202 -3.22 -8.09 9.29
CA PHE A 202 -2.85 -8.26 10.70
C PHE A 202 -1.35 -8.17 10.82
N GLY A 203 -0.88 -7.54 11.86
CA GLY A 203 0.54 -7.45 12.09
C GLY A 203 0.92 -7.43 13.57
N PHE A 204 2.18 -7.74 13.78
CA PHE A 204 2.82 -7.70 15.08
C PHE A 204 4.25 -7.23 14.91
N ASP A 205 4.63 -6.23 15.69
CA ASP A 205 5.98 -5.67 15.76
C ASP A 205 6.50 -5.72 17.18
N LEU A 206 7.76 -6.09 17.32
CA LEU A 206 8.50 -6.04 18.57
C LEU A 206 9.82 -5.33 18.34
N LYS A 207 10.12 -4.37 19.21
CA LYS A 207 11.43 -3.74 19.29
C LYS A 207 11.90 -3.79 20.74
N TYR A 208 13.10 -4.31 20.93
CA TYR A 208 13.78 -4.37 22.22
C TYR A 208 15.19 -3.89 22.09
N ASP A 209 15.55 -2.86 22.85
CA ASP A 209 16.88 -2.29 22.91
C ASP A 209 17.38 -2.36 24.36
N ARG A 210 18.64 -2.74 24.57
CA ARG A 210 19.22 -2.79 25.90
C ARG A 210 20.70 -2.44 25.90
N GLN A 211 21.08 -1.60 26.84
CA GLN A 211 22.45 -1.32 27.22
C GLN A 211 22.85 -2.19 28.40
N TYR A 212 23.72 -3.18 28.19
CA TYR A 212 24.14 -4.12 29.24
C TYR A 212 25.24 -3.56 30.13
N PHE A 213 26.21 -2.90 29.53
CA PHE A 213 27.29 -2.19 30.22
C PHE A 213 27.33 -0.79 29.68
N THR A 214 28.19 0.07 30.24
CA THR A 214 28.29 1.46 29.81
C THR A 214 28.47 1.61 28.29
N ASN A 215 29.14 0.63 27.66
CA ASN A 215 29.56 0.72 26.27
C ASN A 215 28.99 -0.39 25.37
N PHE A 216 28.19 -1.32 25.88
CA PHE A 216 27.67 -2.45 25.12
C PHE A 216 26.15 -2.36 24.97
N PHE A 217 25.70 -2.35 23.71
CA PHE A 217 24.30 -2.23 23.33
C PHE A 217 23.86 -3.44 22.51
N VAL A 218 22.64 -3.90 22.74
CA VAL A 218 21.99 -4.95 21.96
C VAL A 218 20.58 -4.47 21.57
N GLY A 219 20.24 -4.63 20.30
CA GLY A 219 18.91 -4.33 19.75
C GLY A 219 18.33 -5.53 19.03
N HIS A 220 17.03 -5.74 19.18
CA HIS A 220 16.25 -6.75 18.48
C HIS A 220 15.00 -6.13 17.88
N GLN A 221 14.68 -6.48 16.63
CA GLN A 221 13.43 -6.09 15.98
C GLN A 221 12.84 -7.31 15.30
N PHE A 222 11.56 -7.51 15.47
CA PHE A 222 10.80 -8.57 14.81
C PHE A 222 9.54 -7.94 14.20
N SER A 223 9.23 -8.30 12.96
CA SER A 223 8.06 -7.77 12.26
C SER A 223 7.39 -8.86 11.43
N ILE A 224 6.08 -8.94 11.55
CA ILE A 224 5.23 -9.82 10.75
C ILE A 224 3.96 -9.06 10.36
N ILE A 225 3.60 -9.15 9.07
CA ILE A 225 2.31 -8.69 8.56
C ILE A 225 1.77 -9.73 7.59
N LYS A 226 0.45 -9.95 7.65
CA LYS A 226 -0.28 -10.80 6.72
C LYS A 226 -1.49 -10.06 6.20
N GLY A 227 -1.79 -10.21 4.91
CA GLY A 227 -2.90 -9.56 4.25
C GLY A 227 -3.65 -10.51 3.34
N TYR A 228 -4.99 -10.40 3.34
CA TYR A 228 -5.88 -11.26 2.59
C TYR A 228 -7.06 -10.49 2.01
N GLU A 229 -7.56 -10.91 0.86
CA GLU A 229 -8.91 -10.57 0.39
C GLU A 229 -9.94 -11.12 1.39
N ARG A 230 -10.96 -10.34 1.76
CA ARG A 230 -11.94 -10.77 2.77
C ARG A 230 -12.90 -11.84 2.27
N ALA A 231 -13.22 -11.81 0.98
CA ALA A 231 -14.24 -12.69 0.40
C ALA A 231 -13.82 -14.17 0.33
N ASN A 232 -12.55 -14.46 0.12
CA ASN A 232 -12.05 -15.79 -0.21
C ASN A 232 -10.78 -16.19 0.54
N ASP A 233 -10.28 -15.33 1.45
CA ASP A 233 -9.03 -15.52 2.19
C ASP A 233 -7.79 -15.66 1.30
N LYS A 234 -7.85 -15.17 0.06
CA LYS A 234 -6.71 -15.18 -0.86
C LYS A 234 -5.64 -14.21 -0.35
N PRO A 235 -4.37 -14.62 -0.23
CA PRO A 235 -3.30 -13.71 0.17
C PRO A 235 -3.18 -12.51 -0.78
N LEU A 236 -2.92 -11.33 -0.23
CA LEU A 236 -2.63 -10.14 -1.03
C LEU A 236 -1.24 -10.25 -1.69
N ILE A 237 -1.11 -9.63 -2.86
CA ILE A 237 0.17 -9.51 -3.56
C ILE A 237 1.13 -8.58 -2.81
N ASN A 238 2.44 -8.81 -2.98
CA ASN A 238 3.51 -7.95 -2.45
C ASN A 238 3.53 -7.80 -0.92
N MET A 239 2.95 -8.74 -0.17
CA MET A 239 3.07 -8.73 1.28
C MET A 239 4.52 -9.01 1.70
N PRO A 240 5.10 -8.19 2.59
CA PRO A 240 6.47 -8.39 3.05
C PRO A 240 6.59 -9.69 3.85
N PRO A 241 7.72 -10.41 3.73
CA PRO A 241 7.99 -11.58 4.56
C PRO A 241 8.27 -11.18 6.01
N VAL A 242 8.21 -12.16 6.91
CA VAL A 242 8.65 -12.01 8.30
C VAL A 242 10.12 -11.58 8.32
N ASN A 243 10.43 -10.62 9.17
CA ASN A 243 11.78 -10.06 9.31
C ASN A 243 12.22 -10.10 10.77
N LEU A 244 13.47 -10.49 10.99
CA LEU A 244 14.16 -10.48 12.29
C LEU A 244 15.50 -9.76 12.14
N LYS A 245 15.65 -8.64 12.83
CA LYS A 245 16.86 -7.84 12.84
C LYS A 245 17.47 -7.83 14.24
N ASN A 246 18.77 -8.09 14.31
CA ASN A 246 19.54 -8.05 15.54
C ASN A 246 20.73 -7.11 15.34
N GLN A 247 21.02 -6.32 16.34
CA GLN A 247 22.14 -5.40 16.35
C GLN A 247 22.91 -5.57 17.67
N ILE A 248 24.22 -5.62 17.56
CA ILE A 248 25.12 -5.46 18.70
C ILE A 248 26.08 -4.32 18.38
N SER A 249 26.34 -3.46 19.37
CA SER A 249 27.34 -2.41 19.21
C SER A 249 28.16 -2.21 20.47
N TYR A 250 29.38 -1.79 20.28
CA TYR A 250 30.32 -1.46 21.35
C TYR A 250 30.98 -0.13 21.08
N SER A 251 30.97 0.73 22.10
CA SER A 251 31.65 2.04 22.09
C SER A 251 32.94 1.96 22.81
N PHE A 252 33.99 2.48 22.19
CA PHE A 252 35.35 2.60 22.76
C PHE A 252 35.64 4.07 23.10
N PRO A 253 35.31 4.56 24.29
CA PRO A 253 35.50 5.97 24.66
C PRO A 253 36.97 6.40 24.58
N GLU A 254 37.87 5.48 24.91
CA GLU A 254 39.32 5.71 24.92
C GLU A 254 39.92 5.84 23.50
N LEU A 255 39.18 5.42 22.46
CA LEU A 255 39.57 5.51 21.06
C LEU A 255 38.74 6.60 20.33
N ASN A 256 38.70 7.80 20.86
CA ASN A 256 37.93 8.92 20.31
C ASN A 256 36.43 8.60 20.11
N ASN A 257 35.84 7.84 21.02
CA ASN A 257 34.45 7.38 20.93
C ASN A 257 34.14 6.54 19.66
N LEU A 258 35.10 5.71 19.24
CA LEU A 258 34.89 4.78 18.15
C LEU A 258 33.72 3.85 18.48
N ASN A 259 32.75 3.77 17.60
CA ASN A 259 31.65 2.81 17.65
C ASN A 259 31.85 1.71 16.63
N VAL A 260 31.73 0.47 17.07
CA VAL A 260 31.71 -0.71 16.20
C VAL A 260 30.36 -1.40 16.37
N SER A 261 29.66 -1.63 15.27
CA SER A 261 28.37 -2.32 15.27
C SER A 261 28.39 -3.48 14.28
N LEU A 262 27.70 -4.54 14.65
CA LEU A 262 27.35 -5.65 13.79
C LEU A 262 25.82 -5.76 13.75
N GLU A 263 25.28 -5.75 12.55
CA GLU A 263 23.87 -5.94 12.30
C GLU A 263 23.64 -7.24 11.52
N SER A 264 22.66 -8.02 11.97
CA SER A 264 22.22 -9.26 11.36
C SER A 264 20.74 -9.12 11.02
N GLU A 265 20.38 -9.18 9.75
CA GLU A 265 19.00 -9.14 9.27
C GLU A 265 18.67 -10.46 8.58
N TYR A 266 17.71 -11.20 9.13
CA TYR A 266 17.19 -12.43 8.57
C TYR A 266 15.79 -12.20 8.04
N VAL A 267 15.62 -12.31 6.73
CA VAL A 267 14.34 -12.22 6.03
C VAL A 267 13.88 -13.63 5.71
N PHE A 268 12.75 -14.02 6.28
CA PHE A 268 12.17 -15.36 6.08
C PHE A 268 11.60 -15.48 4.67
N ARG A 269 11.44 -16.72 4.20
CA ARG A 269 10.73 -16.95 2.95
C ARG A 269 9.27 -16.54 3.10
N GLN A 270 8.73 -15.81 2.10
CA GLN A 270 7.30 -15.57 2.00
C GLN A 270 6.61 -16.86 1.54
N ASN A 271 5.72 -17.41 2.36
CA ASN A 271 5.00 -18.64 2.04
C ASN A 271 3.52 -18.40 1.70
N GLU A 272 3.03 -17.18 1.92
CA GLU A 272 1.64 -16.79 1.66
C GLU A 272 1.62 -15.71 0.57
N TYR A 273 1.27 -16.12 -0.64
CA TYR A 273 1.19 -15.26 -1.82
C TYR A 273 0.08 -15.77 -2.76
N PRO A 274 -0.56 -14.90 -3.54
CA PRO A 274 -1.59 -15.32 -4.47
C PRO A 274 -0.97 -16.09 -5.63
N ASN A 275 -1.68 -17.12 -6.12
CA ASN A 275 -1.32 -17.76 -7.37
C ASN A 275 -1.91 -16.94 -8.54
N ASN A 276 -1.09 -16.08 -9.12
CA ASN A 276 -1.41 -15.27 -10.30
C ASN A 276 -0.69 -15.81 -11.56
N ASN A 277 -0.35 -17.09 -11.58
CA ASN A 277 0.25 -17.73 -12.74
C ASN A 277 -0.76 -17.81 -13.87
N PHE A 278 -0.30 -17.61 -15.10
CA PHE A 278 -1.12 -17.70 -16.32
C PHE A 278 -0.37 -18.40 -17.44
N GLU A 279 -1.12 -19.01 -18.36
CA GLU A 279 -0.56 -19.70 -19.52
C GLU A 279 -0.34 -18.73 -20.68
N VAL A 280 0.85 -18.78 -21.26
CA VAL A 280 1.24 -17.95 -22.41
C VAL A 280 1.49 -18.86 -23.60
N PHE A 281 0.86 -18.55 -24.74
CA PHE A 281 1.15 -19.23 -25.98
C PHE A 281 2.50 -18.79 -26.57
N ILE A 282 3.41 -19.73 -26.79
CA ILE A 282 4.72 -19.51 -27.39
C ILE A 282 4.63 -19.85 -28.89
N PRO A 283 4.55 -18.88 -29.81
CA PRO A 283 4.31 -19.15 -31.24
C PRO A 283 5.42 -19.97 -31.90
N THR A 284 6.68 -19.81 -31.44
CA THR A 284 7.84 -20.54 -31.98
C THR A 284 7.83 -22.01 -31.62
N GLU A 285 7.19 -22.40 -30.52
CA GLU A 285 7.11 -23.77 -30.02
C GLU A 285 5.72 -24.39 -30.25
N GLN A 286 4.76 -23.58 -30.70
CA GLN A 286 3.34 -23.99 -30.90
C GLN A 286 2.74 -24.62 -29.63
N THR A 287 3.12 -24.16 -28.46
CA THR A 287 2.70 -24.71 -27.16
C THR A 287 2.40 -23.59 -26.16
N TYR A 288 1.63 -23.94 -25.12
CA TYR A 288 1.41 -23.06 -23.97
C TYR A 288 2.45 -23.36 -22.90
N GLN A 289 3.01 -22.31 -22.30
CA GLN A 289 3.89 -22.40 -21.14
C GLN A 289 3.25 -21.64 -19.97
N LEU A 290 3.32 -22.25 -18.78
CA LEU A 290 2.91 -21.58 -17.55
C LEU A 290 3.97 -20.54 -17.18
N LEU A 291 3.56 -19.27 -17.15
CA LEU A 291 4.40 -18.20 -16.59
C LEU A 291 4.19 -18.15 -15.09
N ASP A 292 5.22 -18.53 -14.35
CA ASP A 292 5.21 -18.45 -12.89
C ASP A 292 5.58 -17.03 -12.43
N THR A 293 4.55 -16.27 -12.05
CA THR A 293 4.69 -14.90 -11.50
C THR A 293 4.61 -14.88 -9.98
N SER A 294 4.45 -16.05 -9.34
CA SER A 294 4.09 -16.16 -7.93
C SER A 294 5.19 -16.76 -7.07
N THR A 295 6.29 -17.26 -7.66
CA THR A 295 7.37 -17.86 -6.84
C THR A 295 8.12 -16.82 -6.06
N PRO A 296 8.02 -16.82 -4.71
CA PRO A 296 8.71 -15.84 -3.88
C PRO A 296 10.21 -16.16 -3.80
N PRO A 297 11.05 -15.15 -3.53
CA PRO A 297 12.47 -15.38 -3.27
C PRO A 297 12.67 -16.26 -2.05
N SER A 298 13.79 -16.96 -2.02
CA SER A 298 14.22 -17.74 -0.84
C SER A 298 14.50 -16.81 0.34
N ALA A 299 14.42 -17.36 1.55
CA ALA A 299 14.92 -16.66 2.72
C ALA A 299 16.41 -16.27 2.53
N TYR A 300 16.79 -15.13 3.09
CA TYR A 300 18.16 -14.64 3.03
C TYR A 300 18.58 -13.98 4.34
N HIS A 301 19.90 -13.86 4.52
CA HIS A 301 20.52 -13.27 5.69
C HIS A 301 21.56 -12.23 5.25
N LEU A 302 21.46 -11.04 5.82
CA LEU A 302 22.43 -9.95 5.61
C LEU A 302 23.22 -9.72 6.89
N LEU A 303 24.50 -9.48 6.74
CA LEU A 303 25.40 -9.02 7.80
C LEU A 303 26.03 -7.70 7.37
N ASN A 304 25.91 -6.68 8.20
CA ASN A 304 26.43 -5.33 7.97
C ASN A 304 27.40 -4.92 9.09
#